data_77c447bb16376049897f1ad9b23278ad
#
_entry.id   77c447bb16376049897f1ad9b23278ad
#
_cell.length_a   1.000
_cell.length_b   1.000
_cell.length_c   1.000
_cell.angle_alpha   90.00
_cell.angle_beta   90.00
_cell.angle_gamma   90.00
#
_symmetry.space_group_name_H-M   'P 1'
#
loop_
_entity.id
_entity.type
_entity.pdbx_description
1 polymer ?
#
loop_
_entity_poly.entity_id
_entity_poly.type
_entity_poly.pdbx_seq_one_letter_code
_entity_poly.pdbx_strand_id
1 'polypeptide(L)'
;MYSRKGYMDETYEILGYLGSGSGGVIYKAYHKRLQKEVVLKKIKRKSRDARINRNEVDILKNLNHMYLPQVVDFFEENGEIYTAMSFIPGRSLKELMEERRQFSQRQLIRWAMQLCSALNYLHTQTPPIIHGDIKPANIMVTPRGDVCLIDFNVSFAVNGNTVLGYTEGYASPEQYIIALDSREGRELPQYRVIDEKSDIYSLGITMYEMVTGHVPFD
;
A
#
# COMPACT_ATOMS: atom_id res chain seq x y z
N MET A 1 -6.11 -24.87 32.67
CA MET A 1 -7.06 -24.26 31.74
C MET A 1 -6.29 -23.93 30.45
N TYR A 2 -6.32 -24.81 29.45
CA TYR A 2 -5.62 -24.57 28.18
C TYR A 2 -6.40 -23.52 27.40
N SER A 3 -5.85 -22.31 27.29
CA SER A 3 -6.34 -21.30 26.36
C SER A 3 -6.25 -21.90 24.94
N ARG A 4 -7.35 -21.99 24.20
CA ARG A 4 -7.29 -22.33 22.76
C ARG A 4 -6.43 -21.27 22.10
N LYS A 5 -5.36 -21.68 21.44
CA LYS A 5 -4.55 -20.79 20.61
C LYS A 5 -5.48 -20.19 19.55
N GLY A 6 -5.36 -18.88 19.32
CA GLY A 6 -6.12 -18.22 18.27
C GLY A 6 -5.60 -18.61 16.88
N TYR A 7 -6.36 -18.27 15.84
CA TYR A 7 -5.97 -18.53 14.43
C TYR A 7 -4.60 -17.94 14.09
N MET A 8 -4.33 -16.74 14.58
CA MET A 8 -3.05 -16.06 14.39
C MET A 8 -1.89 -16.90 14.95
N ASP A 9 -2.00 -17.36 16.20
CA ASP A 9 -0.95 -18.13 16.86
C ASP A 9 -0.73 -19.53 16.24
N GLU A 10 -1.80 -20.15 15.72
CA GLU A 10 -1.71 -21.44 15.05
C GLU A 10 -1.08 -21.33 13.64
N THR A 11 -1.35 -20.22 12.94
CA THR A 11 -1.01 -20.05 11.53
C THR A 11 0.29 -19.29 11.32
N TYR A 12 0.57 -18.31 12.19
CA TYR A 12 1.70 -17.39 12.04
C TYR A 12 2.66 -17.45 13.23
N GLU A 13 3.91 -17.16 12.96
CA GLU A 13 4.96 -16.86 13.93
C GLU A 13 5.45 -15.45 13.66
N ILE A 14 5.30 -14.54 14.63
CA ILE A 14 5.77 -13.16 14.49
C ILE A 14 7.29 -13.14 14.59
N LEU A 15 7.95 -12.71 13.52
CA LEU A 15 9.41 -12.60 13.45
C LEU A 15 9.93 -11.23 13.88
N GLY A 16 9.10 -10.19 13.74
CA GLY A 16 9.49 -8.83 14.13
C GLY A 16 8.46 -7.76 13.74
N TYR A 17 8.67 -6.58 14.32
CA TYR A 17 7.90 -5.38 13.99
C TYR A 17 8.59 -4.66 12.83
N LEU A 18 7.84 -4.28 11.80
CA LEU A 18 8.36 -3.54 10.63
C LEU A 18 8.02 -2.06 10.67
N GLY A 19 6.92 -1.69 11.31
CA GLY A 19 6.51 -0.29 11.38
C GLY A 19 5.03 -0.08 11.71
N SER A 20 4.66 1.18 11.83
CA SER A 20 3.25 1.59 11.96
C SER A 20 3.01 2.89 11.20
N GLY A 21 1.81 3.03 10.64
CA GLY A 21 1.42 4.20 9.88
C GLY A 21 -0.08 4.47 9.96
N SER A 22 -0.58 5.31 9.06
CA SER A 22 -2.01 5.62 8.96
C SER A 22 -2.85 4.36 8.67
N GLY A 23 -2.31 3.40 7.93
CA GLY A 23 -2.98 2.15 7.56
C GLY A 23 -2.95 1.06 8.61
N GLY A 24 -2.16 1.18 9.69
CA GLY A 24 -2.11 0.15 10.73
C GLY A 24 -0.70 -0.17 11.24
N VAL A 25 -0.59 -1.33 11.88
CA VAL A 25 0.67 -1.88 12.40
C VAL A 25 1.12 -3.02 11.51
N ILE A 26 2.41 -3.07 11.19
CA ILE A 26 2.99 -4.01 10.22
C ILE A 26 4.02 -4.88 10.91
N TYR A 27 3.88 -6.19 10.75
CA TYR A 27 4.78 -7.20 11.28
C TYR A 27 5.36 -8.06 10.16
N LYS A 28 6.61 -8.47 10.31
CA LYS A 28 7.16 -9.60 9.58
C LYS A 28 6.77 -10.88 10.32
N ALA A 29 6.25 -11.87 9.60
CA ALA A 29 5.84 -13.13 10.18
C ALA A 29 6.20 -14.30 9.27
N TYR A 30 6.21 -15.50 9.83
CA TYR A 30 6.36 -16.75 9.10
C TYR A 30 5.03 -17.48 9.08
N HIS A 31 4.55 -17.80 7.88
CA HIS A 31 3.33 -18.59 7.72
C HIS A 31 3.65 -20.07 7.82
N LYS A 32 3.30 -20.70 8.92
CA LYS A 32 3.74 -22.09 9.29
C LYS A 32 3.33 -23.14 8.27
N ARG A 33 2.09 -23.07 7.72
CA ARG A 33 1.60 -24.04 6.74
C ARG A 33 2.18 -23.84 5.35
N LEU A 34 2.32 -22.58 4.90
CA LEU A 34 2.88 -22.24 3.60
C LEU A 34 4.41 -22.20 3.59
N GLN A 35 5.04 -22.30 4.76
CA GLN A 35 6.49 -22.29 4.97
C GLN A 35 7.19 -21.12 4.25
N LYS A 36 6.61 -19.90 4.40
CA LYS A 36 7.15 -18.68 3.79
C LYS A 36 7.00 -17.47 4.70
N GLU A 37 7.89 -16.51 4.49
CA GLU A 37 7.78 -15.20 5.13
C GLU A 37 6.63 -14.40 4.51
N VAL A 38 5.91 -13.68 5.37
CA VAL A 38 4.78 -12.81 5.01
C VAL A 38 4.88 -11.49 5.79
N VAL A 39 4.18 -10.50 5.29
CA VAL A 39 3.86 -9.27 6.02
C VAL A 39 2.45 -9.40 6.56
N LEU A 40 2.28 -9.26 7.86
CA LEU A 40 0.99 -9.12 8.52
C LEU A 40 0.72 -7.65 8.80
N LYS A 41 -0.32 -7.10 8.19
CA LYS A 41 -0.79 -5.74 8.43
C LYS A 41 -2.05 -5.79 9.28
N LYS A 42 -1.98 -5.28 10.51
CA LYS A 42 -3.12 -5.05 11.37
C LYS A 42 -3.78 -3.74 10.97
N ILE A 43 -5.00 -3.79 10.44
CA ILE A 43 -5.71 -2.63 9.90
C ILE A 43 -6.36 -1.83 11.04
N LYS A 44 -6.11 -0.52 11.09
CA LYS A 44 -6.80 0.38 12.02
C LYS A 44 -8.26 0.57 11.59
N ARG A 45 -9.20 0.20 12.43
CA ARG A 45 -10.60 0.56 12.24
C ARG A 45 -10.82 2.04 12.61
N LYS A 46 -11.33 2.85 11.70
CA LYS A 46 -11.74 4.25 11.99
C LYS A 46 -13.13 4.34 12.62
N SER A 47 -13.97 3.33 12.47
CA SER A 47 -15.27 3.22 13.16
C SER A 47 -15.60 1.75 13.47
N ARG A 48 -16.34 1.50 14.57
CA ARG A 48 -16.82 0.16 14.93
C ARG A 48 -17.80 -0.41 13.88
N ASP A 49 -18.39 0.43 13.04
CA ASP A 49 -19.38 0.05 12.03
C ASP A 49 -18.81 -0.20 10.64
N ALA A 50 -17.51 0.02 10.43
CA ALA A 50 -16.84 -0.27 9.15
C ALA A 50 -16.76 -1.80 8.97
N ARG A 51 -17.83 -2.40 8.46
CA ARG A 51 -17.79 -3.79 7.96
C ARG A 51 -16.90 -3.82 6.75
N ILE A 52 -15.85 -4.63 6.79
CA ILE A 52 -15.08 -4.91 5.58
C ILE A 52 -16.00 -5.65 4.64
N ASN A 53 -16.15 -5.09 3.44
CA ASN A 53 -16.93 -5.70 2.40
C ASN A 53 -16.17 -6.97 1.94
N ARG A 54 -16.81 -8.15 2.02
CA ARG A 54 -16.21 -9.41 1.56
C ARG A 54 -15.74 -9.33 0.11
N ASN A 55 -16.47 -8.56 -0.72
CA ASN A 55 -16.08 -8.36 -2.12
C ASN A 55 -14.72 -7.65 -2.26
N GLU A 56 -14.39 -6.71 -1.37
CA GLU A 56 -13.08 -6.03 -1.36
C GLU A 56 -11.94 -7.01 -1.07
N VAL A 57 -12.15 -7.87 -0.08
CA VAL A 57 -11.19 -8.93 0.27
C VAL A 57 -10.99 -9.89 -0.89
N ASP A 58 -12.08 -10.31 -1.54
CA ASP A 58 -12.03 -11.25 -2.66
C ASP A 58 -11.31 -10.64 -3.87
N ILE A 59 -11.51 -9.36 -4.15
CA ILE A 59 -10.76 -8.64 -5.20
C ILE A 59 -9.26 -8.68 -4.89
N LEU A 60 -8.87 -8.32 -3.66
CA LEU A 60 -7.46 -8.28 -3.29
C LEU A 60 -6.78 -9.65 -3.28
N LYS A 61 -7.48 -10.70 -2.86
CA LYS A 61 -6.97 -12.08 -2.89
C LYS A 61 -6.69 -12.58 -4.30
N ASN A 62 -7.43 -12.07 -5.28
CA ASN A 62 -7.29 -12.45 -6.69
C ASN A 62 -6.22 -11.64 -7.41
N LEU A 63 -5.64 -10.60 -6.79
CA LEU A 63 -4.57 -9.85 -7.42
C LEU A 63 -3.32 -10.70 -7.59
N ASN A 64 -2.84 -10.80 -8.82
CA ASN A 64 -1.63 -11.51 -9.16
C ASN A 64 -0.84 -10.75 -10.23
N HIS A 65 0.18 -10.03 -9.81
CA HIS A 65 1.06 -9.26 -10.70
C HIS A 65 2.49 -9.27 -10.16
N MET A 66 3.48 -9.40 -11.03
CA MET A 66 4.88 -9.61 -10.65
C MET A 66 5.52 -8.43 -9.87
N TYR A 67 4.93 -7.24 -9.96
CA TYR A 67 5.39 -6.03 -9.27
C TYR A 67 4.48 -5.60 -8.12
N LEU A 68 3.63 -6.52 -7.64
CA LEU A 68 2.75 -6.33 -6.48
C LEU A 68 2.92 -7.50 -5.49
N PRO A 69 2.80 -7.27 -4.17
CA PRO A 69 2.74 -8.36 -3.22
C PRO A 69 1.42 -9.11 -3.38
N GLN A 70 1.48 -10.45 -3.35
CA GLN A 70 0.28 -11.27 -3.36
C GLN A 70 -0.37 -11.25 -1.98
N VAL A 71 -1.69 -11.03 -1.91
CA VAL A 71 -2.47 -11.25 -0.69
C VAL A 71 -2.61 -12.75 -0.46
N VAL A 72 -2.15 -13.21 0.70
CA VAL A 72 -2.10 -14.64 1.08
C VAL A 72 -3.31 -15.00 1.91
N ASP A 73 -3.70 -14.10 2.81
CA ASP A 73 -4.78 -14.33 3.76
C ASP A 73 -5.38 -13.02 4.26
N PHE A 74 -6.61 -13.14 4.77
CA PHE A 74 -7.34 -12.07 5.40
C PHE A 74 -8.22 -12.66 6.49
N PHE A 75 -8.08 -12.20 7.73
CA PHE A 75 -8.81 -12.73 8.87
C PHE A 75 -9.10 -11.68 9.93
N GLU A 76 -10.10 -11.97 10.76
CA GLU A 76 -10.42 -11.19 11.94
C GLU A 76 -10.15 -12.02 13.19
N GLU A 77 -9.45 -11.42 14.15
CA GLU A 77 -9.20 -12.04 15.45
C GLU A 77 -9.22 -10.98 16.55
N ASN A 78 -9.90 -11.28 17.65
CA ASN A 78 -10.07 -10.37 18.81
C ASN A 78 -10.63 -8.99 18.42
N GLY A 79 -11.50 -8.92 17.39
CA GLY A 79 -12.06 -7.68 16.89
C GLY A 79 -11.12 -6.84 16.05
N GLU A 80 -9.92 -7.35 15.76
CA GLU A 80 -8.92 -6.72 14.88
C GLU A 80 -8.83 -7.43 13.55
N ILE A 81 -8.54 -6.68 12.50
CA ILE A 81 -8.47 -7.18 11.15
C ILE A 81 -7.02 -7.24 10.69
N TYR A 82 -6.68 -8.36 10.08
CA TYR A 82 -5.35 -8.63 9.58
C TYR A 82 -5.38 -8.98 8.09
N THR A 83 -4.43 -8.45 7.35
CA THR A 83 -4.12 -8.89 5.99
C THR A 83 -2.72 -9.48 5.97
N ALA A 84 -2.58 -10.69 5.45
CA ALA A 84 -1.29 -11.31 5.21
C ALA A 84 -0.91 -11.18 3.74
N MET A 85 0.28 -10.68 3.46
CA MET A 85 0.80 -10.47 2.11
C MET A 85 2.19 -11.10 1.97
N SER A 86 2.59 -11.42 0.75
CA SER A 86 3.94 -11.89 0.48
C SER A 86 4.97 -10.88 0.97
N PHE A 87 5.98 -11.35 1.72
CA PHE A 87 7.13 -10.52 2.07
C PHE A 87 7.96 -10.26 0.82
N ILE A 88 8.24 -9.00 0.52
CA ILE A 88 9.09 -8.60 -0.60
C ILE A 88 10.48 -8.31 -0.03
N PRO A 89 11.48 -9.16 -0.31
CA PRO A 89 12.84 -8.92 0.16
C PRO A 89 13.46 -7.76 -0.61
N GLY A 90 14.33 -7.01 0.06
CA GLY A 90 15.02 -5.87 -0.54
C GLY A 90 14.98 -4.65 0.35
N ARG A 91 15.08 -3.48 -0.27
CA ARG A 91 15.10 -2.19 0.41
C ARG A 91 14.14 -1.23 -0.27
N SER A 92 13.52 -0.35 0.49
CA SER A 92 12.70 0.70 -0.08
C SER A 92 13.54 1.70 -0.88
N LEU A 93 12.93 2.33 -1.89
CA LEU A 93 13.58 3.42 -2.60
C LEU A 93 13.95 4.56 -1.65
N LYS A 94 13.11 4.82 -0.63
CA LYS A 94 13.40 5.83 0.39
C LYS A 94 14.74 5.55 1.08
N GLU A 95 14.95 4.32 1.59
CA GLU A 95 16.23 3.94 2.24
C GLU A 95 17.42 4.08 1.31
N LEU A 96 17.27 3.73 0.03
CA LEU A 96 18.34 3.87 -0.97
C LEU A 96 18.66 5.33 -1.28
N MET A 97 17.66 6.21 -1.31
CA MET A 97 17.82 7.64 -1.51
C MET A 97 18.46 8.33 -0.30
N GLU A 98 18.06 7.97 0.93
CA GLU A 98 18.65 8.46 2.17
C GLU A 98 20.16 8.12 2.26
N GLU A 99 20.59 7.00 1.69
CA GLU A 99 22.01 6.66 1.53
C GLU A 99 22.69 7.41 0.36
N ARG A 100 21.99 8.37 -0.26
CA ARG A 100 22.49 9.13 -1.42
C ARG A 100 22.92 8.24 -2.59
N ARG A 101 22.27 7.10 -2.76
CA ARG A 101 22.54 6.21 -3.88
C ARG A 101 22.07 6.85 -5.18
N GLN A 102 22.97 6.93 -6.15
CA GLN A 102 22.61 7.39 -7.48
C GLN A 102 22.06 6.25 -8.32
N PHE A 103 21.03 6.56 -9.11
CA PHE A 103 20.41 5.63 -10.03
C PHE A 103 20.71 6.02 -11.48
N SER A 104 21.08 5.04 -12.29
CA SER A 104 21.28 5.29 -13.71
C SER A 104 19.95 5.56 -14.42
N GLN A 105 19.98 6.34 -15.48
CA GLN A 105 18.81 6.60 -16.33
C GLN A 105 18.11 5.30 -16.76
N ARG A 106 18.90 4.27 -17.10
CA ARG A 106 18.37 2.96 -17.50
C ARG A 106 17.59 2.29 -16.37
N GLN A 107 18.04 2.38 -15.11
CA GLN A 107 17.31 1.86 -13.94
C GLN A 107 16.01 2.63 -13.73
N LEU A 108 16.05 3.95 -13.78
CA LEU A 108 14.88 4.80 -13.59
C LEU A 108 13.79 4.50 -14.62
N ILE A 109 14.15 4.41 -15.92
CA ILE A 109 13.22 4.07 -16.99
C ILE A 109 12.61 2.65 -16.75
N ARG A 110 13.46 1.67 -16.42
CA ARG A 110 13.02 0.31 -16.15
C ARG A 110 12.01 0.28 -14.99
N TRP A 111 12.31 0.95 -13.89
CA TRP A 111 11.43 1.00 -12.71
C TRP A 111 10.14 1.74 -13.00
N ALA A 112 10.19 2.85 -13.73
CA ALA A 112 8.99 3.54 -14.19
C ALA A 112 8.07 2.62 -15.00
N MET A 113 8.62 1.86 -15.95
CA MET A 113 7.85 0.89 -16.74
C MET A 113 7.22 -0.21 -15.87
N GLN A 114 7.95 -0.73 -14.88
CA GLN A 114 7.47 -1.75 -13.95
C GLN A 114 6.33 -1.22 -13.08
N LEU A 115 6.47 0.00 -12.56
CA LEU A 115 5.44 0.67 -11.76
C LEU A 115 4.19 0.98 -12.61
N CYS A 116 4.36 1.51 -13.82
CA CYS A 116 3.25 1.71 -14.76
C CYS A 116 2.52 0.39 -15.07
N SER A 117 3.25 -0.72 -15.22
CA SER A 117 2.64 -2.03 -15.44
C SER A 117 1.79 -2.48 -14.23
N ALA A 118 2.29 -2.26 -12.99
CA ALA A 118 1.54 -2.56 -11.78
C ALA A 118 0.29 -1.69 -11.65
N LEU A 119 0.40 -0.38 -11.91
CA LEU A 119 -0.72 0.55 -11.87
C LEU A 119 -1.77 0.24 -12.93
N ASN A 120 -1.35 -0.01 -14.18
CA ASN A 120 -2.28 -0.41 -15.23
C ASN A 120 -3.06 -1.68 -14.82
N TYR A 121 -2.39 -2.67 -14.21
CA TYR A 121 -3.06 -3.86 -13.72
C TYR A 121 -4.08 -3.55 -12.63
N LEU A 122 -3.78 -2.68 -11.66
CA LEU A 122 -4.71 -2.27 -10.62
C LEU A 122 -5.89 -1.46 -11.20
N HIS A 123 -5.62 -0.51 -12.07
CA HIS A 123 -6.63 0.39 -12.64
C HIS A 123 -7.59 -0.32 -13.60
N THR A 124 -7.19 -1.44 -14.20
CA THR A 124 -8.03 -2.26 -15.09
C THR A 124 -8.86 -3.31 -14.36
N GLN A 125 -8.79 -3.39 -13.04
CA GLN A 125 -9.68 -4.25 -12.26
C GLN A 125 -11.12 -3.73 -12.31
N THR A 126 -12.07 -4.58 -11.93
CA THR A 126 -13.49 -4.21 -11.86
C THR A 126 -14.01 -4.51 -10.45
N PRO A 127 -14.25 -3.49 -9.63
CA PRO A 127 -13.97 -2.05 -9.86
C PRO A 127 -12.47 -1.72 -9.91
N PRO A 128 -12.07 -0.57 -10.49
CA PRO A 128 -10.69 -0.11 -10.48
C PRO A 128 -10.15 0.03 -9.05
N ILE A 129 -8.87 -0.34 -8.87
CA ILE A 129 -8.18 -0.23 -7.59
C ILE A 129 -7.18 0.93 -7.68
N ILE A 130 -7.36 1.93 -6.85
CA ILE A 130 -6.45 3.06 -6.71
C ILE A 130 -5.48 2.78 -5.57
N HIS A 131 -4.17 2.91 -5.82
CA HIS A 131 -3.14 2.71 -4.79
C HIS A 131 -3.21 3.81 -3.72
N GLY A 132 -3.24 5.06 -4.13
CA GLY A 132 -3.51 6.25 -3.32
C GLY A 132 -2.38 6.71 -2.40
N ASP A 133 -1.22 6.02 -2.36
CA ASP A 133 -0.07 6.40 -1.52
C ASP A 133 1.27 6.00 -2.17
N ILE A 134 1.46 6.38 -3.45
CA ILE A 134 2.71 6.10 -4.18
C ILE A 134 3.77 7.09 -3.73
N LYS A 135 4.88 6.54 -3.22
CA LYS A 135 6.05 7.29 -2.72
C LYS A 135 7.25 6.36 -2.60
N PRO A 136 8.48 6.87 -2.47
CA PRO A 136 9.69 6.03 -2.37
C PRO A 136 9.65 5.00 -1.23
N ALA A 137 8.97 5.29 -0.12
CA ALA A 137 8.84 4.37 1.01
C ALA A 137 8.00 3.13 0.67
N ASN A 138 7.07 3.25 -0.28
CA ASN A 138 6.15 2.18 -0.70
C ASN A 138 6.62 1.45 -1.97
N ILE A 139 7.86 1.65 -2.41
CA ILE A 139 8.47 0.97 -3.55
C ILE A 139 9.70 0.22 -3.07
N MET A 140 9.63 -1.12 -3.09
CA MET A 140 10.75 -1.99 -2.72
C MET A 140 11.61 -2.31 -3.94
N VAL A 141 12.92 -2.14 -3.82
CA VAL A 141 13.90 -2.64 -4.80
C VAL A 141 14.35 -4.01 -4.37
N THR A 142 14.00 -5.03 -5.14
CA THR A 142 14.33 -6.42 -4.86
C THR A 142 15.82 -6.73 -5.09
N PRO A 143 16.36 -7.84 -4.56
CA PRO A 143 17.74 -8.25 -4.84
C PRO A 143 18.04 -8.49 -6.33
N ARG A 144 17.02 -8.71 -7.16
CA ARG A 144 17.15 -8.84 -8.62
C ARG A 144 17.20 -7.48 -9.34
N GLY A 145 17.00 -6.37 -8.60
CA GLY A 145 16.97 -5.02 -9.14
C GLY A 145 15.64 -4.62 -9.79
N ASP A 146 14.59 -5.41 -9.63
CA ASP A 146 13.21 -5.05 -9.99
C ASP A 146 12.55 -4.27 -8.86
N VAL A 147 11.52 -3.49 -9.16
CA VAL A 147 10.71 -2.82 -8.16
C VAL A 147 9.40 -3.56 -7.91
N CYS A 148 8.92 -3.46 -6.67
CA CYS A 148 7.61 -3.95 -6.26
C CYS A 148 6.89 -2.82 -5.51
N LEU A 149 5.69 -2.46 -5.94
CA LEU A 149 4.84 -1.46 -5.29
C LEU A 149 4.09 -2.13 -4.15
N ILE A 150 4.39 -1.72 -2.91
CA ILE A 150 3.83 -2.30 -1.70
C ILE A 150 2.82 -1.34 -1.04
N ASP A 151 2.03 -1.88 -0.11
CA ASP A 151 1.17 -1.10 0.79
C ASP A 151 0.05 -0.30 0.10
N PHE A 152 -0.62 -0.93 -0.89
CA PHE A 152 -1.83 -0.32 -1.45
C PHE A 152 -2.95 -0.27 -0.39
N ASN A 153 -3.63 0.87 -0.34
CA ASN A 153 -4.70 1.09 0.62
C ASN A 153 -5.99 0.38 0.17
N VAL A 154 -6.33 -0.70 0.87
CA VAL A 154 -7.54 -1.51 0.64
C VAL A 154 -8.83 -0.67 0.60
N SER A 155 -8.82 0.49 1.25
CA SER A 155 -9.99 1.35 1.41
C SER A 155 -10.44 2.09 0.15
N PHE A 156 -9.60 2.16 -0.89
CA PHE A 156 -9.95 2.85 -2.14
C PHE A 156 -10.67 1.96 -3.16
N ALA A 157 -10.72 0.65 -2.94
CA ALA A 157 -11.31 -0.30 -3.89
C ALA A 157 -12.83 -0.14 -4.06
N VAL A 158 -13.55 0.57 -3.17
CA VAL A 158 -15.02 0.47 -3.12
C VAL A 158 -15.80 1.78 -2.94
N ASN A 159 -15.24 2.82 -2.37
CA ASN A 159 -16.02 4.04 -2.05
C ASN A 159 -15.31 5.36 -2.37
N GLY A 160 -14.61 5.47 -3.46
CA GLY A 160 -14.05 6.68 -4.11
C GLY A 160 -13.80 7.99 -3.34
N ASN A 161 -14.44 8.19 -2.21
CA ASN A 161 -14.51 9.46 -1.50
C ASN A 161 -13.89 9.45 -0.09
N THR A 162 -13.27 8.35 0.36
CA THR A 162 -12.68 8.33 1.70
C THR A 162 -11.16 8.37 1.62
N VAL A 163 -10.58 9.54 1.80
CA VAL A 163 -9.12 9.69 1.99
C VAL A 163 -8.78 9.21 3.39
N LEU A 164 -8.23 7.99 3.51
CA LEU A 164 -7.78 7.44 4.80
C LEU A 164 -6.50 8.10 5.32
N GLY A 165 -5.78 8.76 4.45
CA GLY A 165 -4.56 9.50 4.70
C GLY A 165 -3.94 9.92 3.37
N TYR A 166 -3.13 10.93 3.39
CA TYR A 166 -2.30 11.34 2.26
C TYR A 166 -0.88 11.59 2.78
N THR A 167 0.09 11.44 1.89
CA THR A 167 1.47 11.80 2.19
C THR A 167 1.75 13.14 1.55
N GLU A 168 2.04 14.14 2.39
CA GLU A 168 2.43 15.46 1.94
C GLU A 168 3.61 15.38 0.95
N GLY A 169 3.60 16.24 -0.06
CA GLY A 169 4.58 16.24 -1.14
C GLY A 169 4.30 15.26 -2.28
N TYR A 170 3.53 14.17 -2.06
CA TYR A 170 3.23 13.17 -3.11
C TYR A 170 1.76 13.11 -3.49
N ALA A 171 0.87 13.54 -2.62
CA ALA A 171 -0.57 13.49 -2.85
C ALA A 171 -0.98 14.37 -4.02
N SER A 172 -1.91 13.87 -4.83
CA SER A 172 -2.50 14.65 -5.90
C SER A 172 -3.33 15.82 -5.36
N PRO A 173 -3.53 16.88 -6.14
CA PRO A 173 -4.32 18.04 -5.72
C PRO A 173 -5.71 17.66 -5.22
N GLU A 174 -6.38 16.70 -5.87
CA GLU A 174 -7.70 16.22 -5.45
C GLU A 174 -7.64 15.49 -4.11
N GLN A 175 -6.61 14.66 -3.85
CA GLN A 175 -6.43 14.02 -2.54
C GLN A 175 -6.24 15.05 -1.42
N TYR A 176 -5.42 16.07 -1.69
CA TYR A 176 -5.15 17.13 -0.73
C TYR A 176 -6.42 17.92 -0.39
N ILE A 177 -7.22 18.31 -1.41
CA ILE A 177 -8.45 19.07 -1.20
C ILE A 177 -9.49 18.24 -0.45
N ILE A 178 -9.68 16.95 -0.82
CA ILE A 178 -10.62 16.07 -0.12
C ILE A 178 -10.21 15.91 1.36
N ALA A 179 -8.92 15.81 1.64
CA ALA A 179 -8.43 15.71 3.01
C ALA A 179 -8.66 16.98 3.82
N LEU A 180 -8.48 18.17 3.22
CA LEU A 180 -8.78 19.45 3.84
C LEU A 180 -10.27 19.60 4.15
N ASP A 181 -11.13 19.37 3.15
CA ASP A 181 -12.58 19.48 3.31
C ASP A 181 -13.10 18.52 4.40
N SER A 182 -12.56 17.30 4.45
CA SER A 182 -12.89 16.30 5.48
C SER A 182 -12.48 16.76 6.89
N ARG A 183 -11.34 17.44 7.05
CA ARG A 183 -10.87 17.98 8.34
C ARG A 183 -11.73 19.15 8.82
N GLU A 184 -12.21 19.97 7.89
CA GLU A 184 -13.03 21.16 8.17
C GLU A 184 -14.54 20.82 8.25
N GLY A 185 -14.92 19.54 8.08
CA GLY A 185 -16.32 19.09 8.13
C GLY A 185 -17.16 19.62 6.97
N ARG A 186 -16.55 20.00 5.86
CA ARG A 186 -17.26 20.44 4.65
C ARG A 186 -17.81 19.23 3.89
N GLU A 187 -18.96 19.40 3.26
CA GLU A 187 -19.49 18.39 2.34
C GLU A 187 -18.58 18.26 1.13
N LEU A 188 -18.19 17.01 0.83
CA LEU A 188 -17.33 16.71 -0.32
C LEU A 188 -18.12 16.96 -1.60
N PRO A 189 -17.63 17.78 -2.54
CA PRO A 189 -18.27 17.98 -3.82
C PRO A 189 -18.38 16.65 -4.58
N GLN A 190 -19.55 16.29 -5.08
CA GLN A 190 -19.81 15.03 -5.79
C GLN A 190 -18.93 14.79 -7.03
N TYR A 191 -18.30 15.83 -7.59
CA TYR A 191 -17.43 15.75 -8.76
C TYR A 191 -15.94 15.59 -8.43
N ARG A 192 -15.56 15.56 -7.13
CA ARG A 192 -14.18 15.32 -6.72
C ARG A 192 -14.02 13.87 -6.33
N VAL A 193 -13.56 13.08 -7.27
CA VAL A 193 -13.29 11.66 -7.11
C VAL A 193 -11.80 11.44 -7.24
N ILE A 194 -11.22 10.64 -6.32
CA ILE A 194 -9.88 10.10 -6.50
C ILE A 194 -9.98 8.97 -7.51
N ASP A 195 -9.31 9.12 -8.62
CA ASP A 195 -9.26 8.15 -9.70
C ASP A 195 -7.81 7.71 -10.00
N GLU A 196 -7.63 6.97 -11.08
CA GLU A 196 -6.34 6.47 -11.52
C GLU A 196 -5.30 7.57 -11.80
N LYS A 197 -5.74 8.81 -12.09
CA LYS A 197 -4.86 9.94 -12.36
C LYS A 197 -4.13 10.39 -11.10
N SER A 198 -4.72 10.20 -9.92
CA SER A 198 -4.07 10.48 -8.65
C SER A 198 -2.80 9.63 -8.46
N ASP A 199 -2.85 8.35 -8.84
CA ASP A 199 -1.68 7.47 -8.81
C ASP A 199 -0.61 7.90 -9.81
N ILE A 200 -1.02 8.33 -11.01
CA ILE A 200 -0.09 8.80 -12.04
C ILE A 200 0.62 10.09 -11.60
N TYR A 201 -0.11 11.00 -10.95
CA TYR A 201 0.47 12.20 -10.35
C TYR A 201 1.53 11.84 -9.31
N SER A 202 1.18 10.99 -8.33
CA SER A 202 2.10 10.57 -7.26
C SER A 202 3.32 9.81 -7.80
N LEU A 203 3.15 9.01 -8.86
CA LEU A 203 4.26 8.39 -9.56
C LEU A 203 5.18 9.44 -10.20
N GLY A 204 4.62 10.47 -10.85
CA GLY A 204 5.39 11.58 -11.43
C GLY A 204 6.24 12.30 -10.39
N ILE A 205 5.67 12.63 -9.23
CA ILE A 205 6.39 13.23 -8.09
C ILE A 205 7.52 12.31 -7.60
N THR A 206 7.22 11.02 -7.43
CA THR A 206 8.21 10.03 -7.00
C THR A 206 9.39 9.94 -7.98
N MET A 207 9.10 9.89 -9.28
CA MET A 207 10.14 9.85 -10.32
C MET A 207 10.96 11.15 -10.36
N TYR A 208 10.32 12.30 -10.16
CA TYR A 208 11.01 13.57 -10.08
C TYR A 208 12.01 13.58 -8.90
N GLU A 209 11.56 13.17 -7.70
CA GLU A 209 12.42 13.11 -6.52
C GLU A 209 13.60 12.14 -6.70
N MET A 210 13.38 10.98 -7.33
CA MET A 210 14.46 10.03 -7.65
C MET A 210 15.54 10.61 -8.55
N VAL A 211 15.20 11.58 -9.40
CA VAL A 211 16.14 12.25 -10.31
C VAL A 211 16.83 13.44 -9.65
N THR A 212 16.09 14.24 -8.90
CA THR A 212 16.54 15.54 -8.38
C THR A 212 16.98 15.48 -6.92
N GLY A 213 16.53 14.46 -6.17
CA GLY A 213 16.80 14.31 -4.74
C GLY A 213 15.84 15.08 -3.82
N HIS A 214 14.82 15.75 -4.37
CA HIS A 214 13.81 16.49 -3.61
C HIS A 214 12.45 16.45 -4.34
N VAL A 215 11.36 16.65 -3.61
CA VAL A 215 10.02 16.81 -4.20
C VAL A 215 9.90 18.15 -4.94
N PRO A 216 9.04 18.29 -5.97
CA PRO A 216 8.95 19.51 -6.78
C PRO A 216 8.26 20.68 -6.08
N PHE A 217 7.48 20.40 -5.03
CA PHE A 217 6.70 21.38 -4.28
C PHE A 217 7.03 21.23 -2.80
N ASP A 218 7.76 22.16 -2.24
CA ASP A 218 8.06 22.32 -0.80
C ASP A 218 7.18 23.41 -0.19
#